data_0b1f56923160f8727c701d08106d7a7c
#
_entry.id   0b1f56923160f8727c701d08106d7a7c
#
_cell.length_a   1.000
_cell.length_b   1.000
_cell.length_c   1.000
_cell.angle_alpha   90.00
_cell.angle_beta   90.00
_cell.angle_gamma   90.00
#
_symmetry.space_group_name_H-M   'P 1'
#
loop_
_entity.id
_entity.type
_entity.pdbx_description
1 polymer ?
#
loop_
_entity_poly.entity_id
_entity_poly.type
_entity_poly.pdbx_seq_one_letter_code
_entity_poly.pdbx_strand_id
1 'polypeptide(L)'
;AALFTNVAYNEITHDVWWEGLTPEPPVDLKGWRDWRGALIAERHAGEQRSDAAGVEWAHPNSRFTTALSNVPNISPDVELARGVPIDAIIFGGRVRDREPLIRAMRNLADGVYDGLTLGAEATAAAEGKEGLLRYDPMSLRPFMSFGEGDYAQHWLNVLGPLANPPVFAHVNWFRQRGGTYLWPGYGVLLGTRLPWVPCRWQKSLICAD
;
A
#
# COMPACT_ATOMS: atom_id res chain seq x y z
N ALA A 1 4.72 -19.82 5.05
CA ALA A 1 3.32 -19.60 5.45
C ALA A 1 2.96 -18.13 5.26
N ALA A 2 1.71 -17.83 4.92
CA ALA A 2 1.15 -16.49 4.84
C ALA A 2 -0.05 -16.39 5.79
N LEU A 3 -0.27 -15.20 6.34
CA LEU A 3 -1.46 -14.87 7.11
C LEU A 3 -2.36 -13.98 6.26
N PHE A 4 -3.64 -14.30 6.23
CA PHE A 4 -4.65 -13.53 5.55
C PHE A 4 -5.69 -13.03 6.55
N THR A 5 -6.17 -11.81 6.38
CA THR A 5 -7.22 -11.22 7.20
C THR A 5 -8.26 -10.54 6.32
N ASN A 6 -9.51 -10.65 6.72
CA ASN A 6 -10.64 -10.02 6.04
C ASN A 6 -10.84 -10.48 4.58
N VAL A 7 -10.42 -11.70 4.25
CA VAL A 7 -10.57 -12.32 2.93
C VAL A 7 -11.70 -13.36 2.93
N ALA A 8 -12.27 -13.65 1.77
CA ALA A 8 -13.04 -14.87 1.60
C ALA A 8 -12.09 -16.08 1.61
N TYR A 9 -12.53 -17.20 2.14
CA TYR A 9 -11.71 -18.41 2.20
C TYR A 9 -12.52 -19.68 1.94
N ASN A 10 -11.86 -20.67 1.37
CA ASN A 10 -12.45 -21.99 1.13
C ASN A 10 -11.99 -22.96 2.23
N GLU A 11 -12.93 -23.46 3.02
CA GLU A 11 -12.64 -24.40 4.13
C GLU A 11 -12.21 -25.80 3.65
N ILE A 12 -12.43 -26.12 2.36
CA ILE A 12 -12.10 -27.44 1.80
C ILE A 12 -10.74 -27.41 1.10
N THR A 13 -10.51 -26.40 0.23
CA THR A 13 -9.28 -26.30 -0.57
C THR A 13 -8.21 -25.46 0.11
N HIS A 14 -8.57 -24.69 1.14
CA HIS A 14 -7.72 -23.70 1.81
C HIS A 14 -7.27 -22.52 0.92
N ASP A 15 -7.97 -22.30 -0.20
CA ASP A 15 -7.78 -21.12 -1.03
C ASP A 15 -8.35 -19.87 -0.37
N VAL A 16 -7.86 -18.70 -0.81
CA VAL A 16 -8.35 -17.41 -0.37
C VAL A 16 -8.69 -16.54 -1.58
N TRP A 17 -9.62 -15.60 -1.39
CA TRP A 17 -9.96 -14.64 -2.43
C TRP A 17 -10.25 -13.26 -1.83
N TRP A 18 -9.79 -12.23 -2.54
CA TRP A 18 -10.18 -10.82 -2.42
C TRP A 18 -9.92 -10.13 -3.75
N GLU A 19 -10.52 -8.97 -3.99
CA GLU A 19 -10.42 -8.24 -5.27
C GLU A 19 -8.99 -7.86 -5.68
N GLY A 20 -8.08 -7.69 -4.71
CA GLY A 20 -6.68 -7.41 -4.99
C GLY A 20 -5.88 -8.63 -5.47
N LEU A 21 -6.42 -9.85 -5.29
CA LEU A 21 -5.80 -11.07 -5.81
C LEU A 21 -6.20 -11.30 -7.27
N THR A 22 -7.49 -11.36 -7.51
CA THR A 22 -8.07 -11.48 -8.87
C THR A 22 -9.34 -10.65 -8.95
N PRO A 23 -9.62 -9.98 -10.08
CA PRO A 23 -10.84 -9.20 -10.24
C PRO A 23 -12.09 -10.09 -10.21
N GLU A 24 -11.97 -11.33 -10.64
CA GLU A 24 -13.08 -12.26 -10.72
C GLU A 24 -13.16 -13.13 -9.45
N PRO A 25 -14.34 -13.21 -8.81
CA PRO A 25 -14.54 -14.11 -7.69
C PRO A 25 -14.55 -15.58 -8.14
N PRO A 26 -14.36 -16.54 -7.19
CA PRO A 26 -14.46 -17.96 -7.47
C PRO A 26 -15.80 -18.34 -8.11
N VAL A 27 -15.77 -19.17 -9.15
CA VAL A 27 -16.98 -19.64 -9.83
C VAL A 27 -17.64 -20.81 -9.08
N ASP A 28 -16.84 -21.74 -8.59
CA ASP A 28 -17.32 -22.85 -7.73
C ASP A 28 -17.36 -22.34 -6.28
N LEU A 29 -18.57 -22.21 -5.75
CA LEU A 29 -18.80 -21.69 -4.40
C LEU A 29 -18.76 -22.74 -3.30
N LYS A 30 -18.54 -24.00 -3.63
CA LYS A 30 -18.51 -25.08 -2.66
C LYS A 30 -17.40 -24.87 -1.62
N GLY A 31 -17.79 -24.79 -0.34
CA GLY A 31 -16.87 -24.60 0.77
C GLY A 31 -16.36 -23.18 0.96
N TRP A 32 -16.82 -22.20 0.19
CA TRP A 32 -16.40 -20.82 0.37
C TRP A 32 -17.18 -20.12 1.50
N ARG A 33 -16.45 -19.37 2.29
CA ARG A 33 -16.97 -18.51 3.36
C ARG A 33 -16.55 -17.07 3.13
N ASP A 34 -17.42 -16.15 3.53
CA ASP A 34 -17.09 -14.73 3.54
C ASP A 34 -16.05 -14.40 4.65
N TRP A 35 -15.57 -13.19 4.66
CA TRP A 35 -14.60 -12.71 5.63
C TRP A 35 -15.09 -12.75 7.09
N ARG A 36 -16.36 -12.94 7.34
CA ARG A 36 -16.98 -13.10 8.67
C ARG A 36 -17.23 -14.56 9.03
N GLY A 37 -16.95 -15.49 8.10
CA GLY A 37 -17.10 -16.92 8.30
C GLY A 37 -18.47 -17.49 7.89
N ALA A 38 -19.37 -16.69 7.35
CA ALA A 38 -20.64 -17.17 6.83
C ALA A 38 -20.43 -17.92 5.51
N LEU A 39 -21.16 -19.04 5.30
CA LEU A 39 -21.15 -19.74 4.02
C LEU A 39 -21.66 -18.81 2.92
N ILE A 40 -20.89 -18.69 1.86
CA ILE A 40 -21.33 -18.08 0.62
C ILE A 40 -22.27 -19.13 -0.02
N ALA A 41 -23.56 -19.05 0.30
CA ALA A 41 -24.55 -19.94 -0.28
C ALA A 41 -24.55 -19.78 -1.80
N GLU A 42 -24.88 -20.88 -2.51
CA GLU A 42 -25.00 -20.90 -3.96
C GLU A 42 -25.87 -19.73 -4.43
N ARG A 43 -25.25 -18.64 -4.79
CA ARG A 43 -25.90 -17.47 -5.28
C ARG A 43 -25.39 -17.12 -6.66
N HIS A 44 -26.35 -17.24 -7.55
CA HIS A 44 -26.42 -16.60 -8.84
C HIS A 44 -25.06 -16.38 -9.50
N ALA A 45 -24.68 -17.33 -10.30
CA ALA A 45 -23.64 -17.15 -11.31
C ALA A 45 -23.93 -15.81 -12.03
N GLY A 46 -23.18 -14.76 -11.70
CA GLY A 46 -23.34 -13.44 -12.28
C GLY A 46 -23.58 -12.28 -11.32
N GLU A 47 -23.97 -12.51 -10.07
CA GLU A 47 -24.06 -11.46 -9.04
C GLU A 47 -22.89 -11.52 -8.08
N GLN A 48 -22.00 -10.78 -8.40
CA GLN A 48 -20.87 -10.10 -7.82
C GLN A 48 -20.76 -10.08 -6.29
N ARG A 49 -19.66 -10.60 -5.76
CA ARG A 49 -18.90 -10.07 -4.62
C ARG A 49 -19.66 -9.84 -3.31
N SER A 50 -20.99 -9.90 -3.29
CA SER A 50 -21.82 -9.70 -2.10
C SER A 50 -22.92 -10.74 -1.98
N ASP A 51 -23.33 -11.05 -0.75
CA ASP A 51 -24.50 -11.86 -0.47
C ASP A 51 -25.80 -11.08 -0.73
N ALA A 52 -27.00 -11.70 -0.59
CA ALA A 52 -28.29 -11.06 -0.81
C ALA A 52 -28.58 -9.89 0.14
N ALA A 53 -27.81 -9.75 1.20
CA ALA A 53 -27.89 -8.62 2.12
C ALA A 53 -26.93 -7.49 1.71
N GLY A 54 -26.22 -7.62 0.57
CA GLY A 54 -25.24 -6.64 0.10
C GLY A 54 -23.89 -6.72 0.84
N VAL A 55 -23.63 -7.83 1.52
CA VAL A 55 -22.36 -8.02 2.24
C VAL A 55 -21.30 -8.56 1.30
N GLU A 56 -20.20 -7.86 1.22
CA GLU A 56 -19.05 -8.26 0.42
C GLU A 56 -18.42 -9.57 0.92
N TRP A 57 -18.01 -10.45 0.03
CA TRP A 57 -17.34 -11.71 0.38
C TRP A 57 -16.01 -11.47 1.05
N ALA A 58 -15.24 -10.50 0.56
CA ALA A 58 -14.02 -10.01 1.20
C ALA A 58 -14.21 -8.56 1.60
N HIS A 59 -13.67 -8.18 2.74
CA HIS A 59 -13.73 -6.79 3.19
C HIS A 59 -12.79 -5.91 2.35
N PRO A 60 -13.16 -4.66 2.02
CA PRO A 60 -12.28 -3.74 1.28
C PRO A 60 -10.91 -3.49 1.95
N ASN A 61 -10.80 -3.77 3.25
CA ASN A 61 -9.56 -3.72 4.02
C ASN A 61 -8.92 -5.11 4.18
N SER A 62 -8.95 -5.94 3.14
CA SER A 62 -8.24 -7.21 3.13
C SER A 62 -6.73 -7.01 3.24
N ARG A 63 -6.06 -7.89 3.98
CA ARG A 63 -4.62 -7.85 4.22
C ARG A 63 -4.02 -9.24 4.14
N PHE A 64 -2.74 -9.29 3.71
CA PHE A 64 -1.93 -10.50 3.90
C PHE A 64 -0.52 -10.14 4.36
N THR A 65 0.10 -11.07 5.04
CA THR A 65 1.50 -10.97 5.48
C THR A 65 2.19 -12.27 5.17
N THR A 66 3.38 -12.21 4.59
CA THR A 66 4.18 -13.39 4.29
C THR A 66 5.66 -13.13 4.62
N ALA A 67 6.42 -14.20 4.81
CA ALA A 67 7.86 -14.08 4.97
C ALA A 67 8.52 -13.59 3.68
N LEU A 68 9.57 -12.77 3.80
CA LEU A 68 10.32 -12.27 2.64
C LEU A 68 10.86 -13.41 1.76
N SER A 69 11.23 -14.55 2.36
CA SER A 69 11.68 -15.75 1.64
C SER A 69 10.65 -16.33 0.65
N ASN A 70 9.38 -15.94 0.76
CA ASN A 70 8.31 -16.35 -0.17
C ASN A 70 8.18 -15.39 -1.37
N VAL A 71 8.94 -14.29 -1.39
CA VAL A 71 8.91 -13.32 -2.49
C VAL A 71 9.89 -13.78 -3.57
N PRO A 72 9.41 -14.14 -4.78
CA PRO A 72 10.24 -14.84 -5.78
C PRO A 72 11.36 -13.97 -6.36
N ASN A 73 11.23 -12.65 -6.31
CA ASN A 73 12.18 -11.68 -6.85
C ASN A 73 12.85 -10.81 -5.78
N ILE A 74 12.97 -11.34 -4.57
CA ILE A 74 13.66 -10.63 -3.48
C ILE A 74 15.15 -10.47 -3.80
N SER A 75 15.68 -9.28 -3.52
CA SER A 75 17.13 -9.04 -3.66
C SER A 75 17.92 -9.92 -2.68
N PRO A 76 19.03 -10.53 -3.10
CA PRO A 76 19.94 -11.24 -2.20
C PRO A 76 20.53 -10.34 -1.11
N ASP A 77 20.54 -9.03 -1.31
CA ASP A 77 21.05 -8.06 -0.33
C ASP A 77 20.23 -8.01 0.96
N VAL A 78 18.99 -8.54 0.96
CA VAL A 78 18.13 -8.55 2.16
C VAL A 78 18.76 -9.34 3.33
N GLU A 79 19.60 -10.32 3.04
CA GLU A 79 20.29 -11.17 4.04
C GLU A 79 21.65 -10.62 4.47
N LEU A 80 22.07 -9.45 3.98
CA LEU A 80 23.37 -8.89 4.35
C LEU A 80 23.37 -8.43 5.81
N ALA A 81 24.34 -8.90 6.59
CA ALA A 81 24.52 -8.53 8.00
C ALA A 81 24.72 -7.02 8.21
N ARG A 82 25.26 -6.32 7.21
CA ARG A 82 25.42 -4.85 7.22
C ARG A 82 24.10 -4.08 7.01
N GLY A 83 23.02 -4.77 6.73
CA GLY A 83 21.74 -4.17 6.33
C GLY A 83 21.71 -3.75 4.86
N VAL A 84 20.55 -3.27 4.42
CA VAL A 84 20.30 -2.79 3.05
C VAL A 84 20.37 -1.27 3.02
N PRO A 85 21.13 -0.65 2.10
CA PRO A 85 21.12 0.79 1.93
C PRO A 85 19.71 1.30 1.56
N ILE A 86 19.30 2.42 2.13
CA ILE A 86 18.02 3.08 1.81
C ILE A 86 18.35 4.31 0.97
N ASP A 87 17.96 4.29 -0.30
CA ASP A 87 18.17 5.37 -1.25
C ASP A 87 17.02 6.38 -1.27
N ALA A 88 15.81 5.92 -0.98
CA ALA A 88 14.63 6.77 -1.00
C ALA A 88 13.63 6.37 0.08
N ILE A 89 12.93 7.35 0.63
CA ILE A 89 11.80 7.18 1.54
C ILE A 89 10.59 7.84 0.89
N ILE A 90 9.52 7.05 0.71
CA ILE A 90 8.33 7.48 0.01
C ILE A 90 7.15 7.42 0.98
N PHE A 91 6.57 8.58 1.27
CA PHE A 91 5.32 8.65 2.01
C PHE A 91 4.14 8.47 1.06
N GLY A 92 3.20 7.61 1.40
CA GLY A 92 2.01 7.38 0.61
C GLY A 92 0.75 7.88 1.30
N GLY A 93 -0.05 8.64 0.59
CA GLY A 93 -1.36 9.09 1.06
C GLY A 93 -2.37 9.11 -0.08
N ARG A 94 -3.66 8.93 0.27
CA ARG A 94 -4.75 9.06 -0.70
C ARG A 94 -5.29 10.49 -0.62
N VAL A 95 -5.12 11.27 -1.70
CA VAL A 95 -5.82 12.54 -1.90
C VAL A 95 -6.22 12.60 -3.37
N ARG A 96 -7.43 12.15 -3.70
CA ARG A 96 -7.86 11.81 -5.07
C ARG A 96 -7.54 12.87 -6.10
N ASP A 97 -7.89 14.14 -5.83
CA ASP A 97 -7.91 15.18 -6.85
C ASP A 97 -6.97 16.36 -6.57
N ARG A 98 -6.34 16.42 -5.41
CA ARG A 98 -5.65 17.61 -4.93
C ARG A 98 -4.13 17.53 -5.00
N GLU A 99 -3.57 16.35 -4.85
CA GLU A 99 -2.13 16.14 -4.81
C GLU A 99 -1.63 15.53 -6.12
N PRO A 100 -0.42 15.91 -6.59
CA PRO A 100 0.18 15.27 -7.75
C PRO A 100 0.43 13.78 -7.52
N LEU A 101 0.67 13.04 -8.60
CA LEU A 101 0.99 11.61 -8.50
C LEU A 101 2.24 11.39 -7.64
N ILE A 102 3.29 12.18 -7.90
CA ILE A 102 4.54 12.16 -7.15
C ILE A 102 5.01 13.59 -6.92
N ARG A 103 5.54 13.85 -5.72
CA ARG A 103 6.23 15.07 -5.36
C ARG A 103 7.56 14.73 -4.69
N ALA A 104 8.67 15.01 -5.34
CA ALA A 104 10.00 14.83 -4.76
C ALA A 104 10.40 16.05 -3.92
N MET A 105 11.04 15.83 -2.79
CA MET A 105 11.50 16.89 -1.89
C MET A 105 12.92 17.31 -2.25
N ARG A 106 13.24 18.60 -2.01
CA ARG A 106 14.53 19.18 -2.37
C ARG A 106 15.66 18.76 -1.45
N ASN A 107 15.34 18.53 -0.20
CA ASN A 107 16.29 18.21 0.86
C ASN A 107 15.62 17.44 2.00
N LEU A 108 16.42 17.02 3.00
CA LEU A 108 15.94 16.28 4.16
C LEU A 108 14.89 17.04 4.97
N ALA A 109 15.11 18.33 5.22
CA ALA A 109 14.19 19.13 6.05
C ALA A 109 12.82 19.27 5.37
N ASP A 110 12.81 19.54 4.05
CA ASP A 110 11.58 19.57 3.26
C ASP A 110 10.88 18.20 3.29
N GLY A 111 11.63 17.09 3.24
CA GLY A 111 11.10 15.73 3.29
C GLY A 111 10.44 15.40 4.64
N VAL A 112 11.12 15.73 5.73
CA VAL A 112 10.57 15.54 7.09
C VAL A 112 9.34 16.41 7.31
N TYR A 113 9.37 17.67 6.86
CA TYR A 113 8.25 18.59 6.96
C TYR A 113 7.03 18.10 6.16
N ASP A 114 7.24 17.66 4.91
CA ASP A 114 6.16 17.12 4.07
C ASP A 114 5.54 15.88 4.71
N GLY A 115 6.36 14.93 5.17
CA GLY A 115 5.89 13.76 5.89
C GLY A 115 5.12 14.11 7.17
N LEU A 116 5.62 15.06 7.95
CA LEU A 116 4.97 15.49 9.19
C LEU A 116 3.61 16.15 8.94
N THR A 117 3.47 16.90 7.87
CA THR A 117 2.23 17.63 7.53
C THR A 117 1.31 16.86 6.58
N LEU A 118 1.59 15.58 6.35
CA LEU A 118 0.83 14.75 5.42
C LEU A 118 -0.65 14.70 5.79
N GLY A 119 -1.51 14.92 4.79
CA GLY A 119 -2.93 14.66 4.84
C GLY A 119 -3.29 13.44 3.98
N ALA A 120 -4.23 12.64 4.44
CA ALA A 120 -4.74 11.50 3.69
C ALA A 120 -6.25 11.34 3.86
N GLU A 121 -6.93 10.92 2.80
CA GLU A 121 -8.34 10.53 2.89
C GLU A 121 -8.48 9.23 3.69
N ALA A 122 -9.46 9.18 4.57
CA ALA A 122 -9.81 7.97 5.28
C ALA A 122 -10.24 6.87 4.29
N THR A 123 -9.86 5.64 4.60
CA THR A 123 -10.14 4.45 3.78
C THR A 123 -11.24 3.60 4.40
N ALA A 124 -11.58 2.48 3.78
CA ALA A 124 -12.54 1.50 4.28
C ALA A 124 -12.28 1.01 5.72
N ALA A 125 -11.05 1.12 6.22
CA ALA A 125 -10.73 0.81 7.62
C ALA A 125 -11.36 1.80 8.63
N ALA A 126 -11.83 2.97 8.16
CA ALA A 126 -12.47 4.00 8.99
C ALA A 126 -13.95 4.11 8.63
N GLU A 127 -14.71 3.09 8.96
CA GLU A 127 -16.14 2.94 8.65
C GLU A 127 -16.94 4.24 8.78
N GLY A 128 -17.71 4.58 7.74
CA GLY A 128 -18.54 5.78 7.70
C GLY A 128 -17.78 7.11 7.58
N LYS A 129 -16.47 7.07 7.36
CA LYS A 129 -15.59 8.25 7.19
C LYS A 129 -14.76 8.20 5.92
N GLU A 130 -15.05 7.29 5.02
CA GLU A 130 -14.34 7.14 3.76
C GLU A 130 -14.34 8.45 2.96
N GLY A 131 -13.17 8.79 2.43
CA GLY A 131 -12.98 10.00 1.64
C GLY A 131 -12.85 11.31 2.45
N LEU A 132 -13.04 11.28 3.78
CA LEU A 132 -12.76 12.45 4.61
C LEU A 132 -11.24 12.64 4.75
N LEU A 133 -10.78 13.84 4.45
CA LEU A 133 -9.38 14.19 4.64
C LEU A 133 -9.06 14.25 6.15
N ARG A 134 -8.01 13.55 6.54
CA ARG A 134 -7.47 13.57 7.90
C ARG A 134 -5.99 13.92 7.89
N TYR A 135 -5.51 14.49 8.96
CA TYR A 135 -4.11 14.64 9.26
C TYR A 135 -3.50 13.28 9.64
N ASP A 136 -2.43 12.89 8.97
CA ASP A 136 -1.83 11.56 9.11
C ASP A 136 -0.30 11.63 8.96
N PRO A 137 0.40 12.23 9.92
CA PRO A 137 1.83 12.49 9.85
C PRO A 137 2.60 11.19 9.58
N MET A 138 3.54 11.26 8.65
CA MET A 138 4.37 10.14 8.18
C MET A 138 3.55 8.91 7.71
N SER A 139 2.23 9.06 7.47
CA SER A 139 1.27 7.94 7.27
C SER A 139 1.25 6.94 8.44
N LEU A 140 1.58 7.39 9.65
CA LEU A 140 1.81 6.55 10.84
C LEU A 140 0.98 6.96 12.06
N ARG A 141 0.11 7.95 11.95
CA ARG A 141 -0.60 8.50 13.12
C ARG A 141 -1.20 7.45 14.06
N PRO A 142 -1.90 6.40 13.58
CA PRO A 142 -2.46 5.39 14.48
C PRO A 142 -1.40 4.57 15.25
N PHE A 143 -0.16 4.62 14.83
CA PHE A 143 0.95 3.82 15.35
C PHE A 143 2.00 4.65 16.08
N MET A 144 1.82 5.97 16.14
CA MET A 144 2.71 6.86 16.90
C MET A 144 2.39 6.77 18.39
N SER A 145 3.40 6.46 19.20
CA SER A 145 3.29 6.35 20.66
C SER A 145 3.91 7.55 21.42
N PHE A 146 4.46 8.52 20.69
CA PHE A 146 5.10 9.73 21.25
C PHE A 146 4.80 10.96 20.37
N GLY A 147 5.23 12.14 20.83
CA GLY A 147 4.94 13.40 20.15
C GLY A 147 5.43 13.45 18.70
N GLU A 148 4.60 13.95 17.82
CA GLU A 148 4.90 14.06 16.38
C GLU A 148 6.11 14.94 16.12
N GLY A 149 6.29 16.02 16.91
CA GLY A 149 7.47 16.90 16.85
C GLY A 149 8.76 16.17 17.26
N ASP A 150 8.70 15.34 18.30
CA ASP A 150 9.84 14.53 18.76
C ASP A 150 10.22 13.51 17.68
N TYR A 151 9.22 12.92 17.02
CA TYR A 151 9.45 12.00 15.93
C TYR A 151 10.11 12.68 14.72
N ALA A 152 9.64 13.84 14.34
CA ALA A 152 10.26 14.63 13.27
C ALA A 152 11.71 15.01 13.61
N GLN A 153 11.95 15.44 14.87
CA GLN A 153 13.30 15.75 15.33
C GLN A 153 14.21 14.53 15.33
N HIS A 154 13.68 13.35 15.67
CA HIS A 154 14.41 12.09 15.57
C HIS A 154 14.86 11.81 14.14
N TRP A 155 13.99 12.00 13.14
CA TRP A 155 14.36 11.85 11.73
C TRP A 155 15.52 12.78 11.34
N LEU A 156 15.45 14.05 11.74
CA LEU A 156 16.51 15.02 11.47
C LEU A 156 17.84 14.63 12.15
N ASN A 157 17.76 14.15 13.38
CA ASN A 157 18.93 13.73 14.15
C ASN A 157 19.63 12.49 13.57
N VAL A 158 18.83 11.52 13.06
CA VAL A 158 19.35 10.26 12.50
C VAL A 158 19.91 10.48 11.09
N LEU A 159 19.19 11.21 10.24
CA LEU A 159 19.53 11.34 8.83
C LEU A 159 20.43 12.55 8.53
N GLY A 160 20.37 13.59 9.34
CA GLY A 160 21.16 14.81 9.14
C GLY A 160 22.68 14.58 9.10
N PRO A 161 23.27 13.73 9.95
CA PRO A 161 24.71 13.43 9.91
C PRO A 161 25.17 12.59 8.72
N LEU A 162 24.24 11.98 7.95
CA LEU A 162 24.59 11.13 6.83
C LEU A 162 25.17 11.95 5.67
N ALA A 163 26.31 11.51 5.12
CA ALA A 163 26.90 12.13 3.95
C ALA A 163 25.99 12.06 2.71
N ASN A 164 25.22 10.99 2.60
CA ASN A 164 24.25 10.77 1.53
C ASN A 164 22.91 10.33 2.13
N PRO A 165 22.11 11.26 2.66
CA PRO A 165 20.79 10.91 3.18
C PRO A 165 19.87 10.44 2.04
N PRO A 166 18.89 9.58 2.34
CA PRO A 166 17.91 9.16 1.34
C PRO A 166 17.12 10.35 0.82
N VAL A 167 16.68 10.26 -0.42
CA VAL A 167 15.74 11.25 -0.98
C VAL A 167 14.34 11.00 -0.46
N PHE A 168 13.54 12.06 -0.35
CA PHE A 168 12.16 11.96 0.11
C PHE A 168 11.20 12.25 -1.05
N ALA A 169 10.11 11.50 -1.08
CA ALA A 169 9.01 11.76 -2.00
C ALA A 169 7.66 11.47 -1.34
N HIS A 170 6.64 12.19 -1.78
CA HIS A 170 5.25 11.88 -1.51
C HIS A 170 4.63 11.25 -2.76
N VAL A 171 3.82 10.21 -2.58
CA VAL A 171 3.09 9.57 -3.66
C VAL A 171 1.60 9.49 -3.35
N ASN A 172 0.79 9.84 -4.35
CA ASN A 172 -0.66 9.68 -4.30
C ASN A 172 -1.07 8.42 -5.08
N TRP A 173 -0.99 7.28 -4.43
CA TRP A 173 -1.26 5.94 -5.00
C TRP A 173 -2.62 5.83 -5.71
N PHE A 174 -3.61 6.59 -5.24
CA PHE A 174 -5.00 6.46 -5.66
C PHE A 174 -5.47 7.57 -6.60
N ARG A 175 -4.53 8.36 -7.13
CA ARG A 175 -4.87 9.37 -8.12
C ARG A 175 -5.40 8.71 -9.39
N GLN A 176 -6.54 9.21 -9.86
CA GLN A 176 -7.20 8.72 -11.07
C GLN A 176 -7.28 9.80 -12.14
N ARG A 177 -7.37 9.36 -13.38
CA ARG A 177 -7.74 10.17 -14.54
C ARG A 177 -8.74 9.38 -15.37
N GLY A 178 -9.96 9.92 -15.53
CA GLY A 178 -11.02 9.21 -16.27
C GLY A 178 -11.36 7.83 -15.68
N GLY A 179 -11.33 7.68 -14.35
CA GLY A 179 -11.62 6.42 -13.66
C GLY A 179 -10.45 5.41 -13.60
N THR A 180 -9.33 5.72 -14.27
CA THR A 180 -8.16 4.84 -14.28
C THR A 180 -7.10 5.36 -13.30
N TYR A 181 -6.52 4.46 -12.50
CA TYR A 181 -5.42 4.78 -11.61
C TYR A 181 -4.17 5.16 -12.40
N LEU A 182 -3.53 6.25 -11.99
CA LEU A 182 -2.30 6.75 -12.62
C LEU A 182 -1.05 6.05 -12.11
N TRP A 183 -1.07 5.54 -10.86
CA TRP A 183 0.05 4.76 -10.35
C TRP A 183 0.10 3.43 -11.09
N PRO A 184 1.20 3.13 -11.77
CA PRO A 184 1.34 1.86 -12.46
C PRO A 184 1.51 0.77 -11.42
N GLY A 185 0.53 -0.08 -11.23
CA GLY A 185 0.68 -1.30 -10.43
C GLY A 185 1.75 -2.24 -11.00
N TYR A 186 1.90 -3.38 -10.42
CA TYR A 186 2.97 -4.36 -10.66
C TYR A 186 3.20 -4.74 -12.15
N GLY A 187 2.22 -4.61 -13.02
CA GLY A 187 2.31 -5.06 -14.42
C GLY A 187 2.73 -3.99 -15.43
N VAL A 188 2.83 -2.72 -15.05
CA VAL A 188 2.95 -1.60 -16.02
C VAL A 188 4.25 -0.81 -15.86
N LEU A 189 5.05 -1.09 -14.84
CA LEU A 189 6.30 -0.37 -14.56
C LEU A 189 7.42 -0.57 -15.59
N LEU A 190 7.33 -1.59 -16.41
CA LEU A 190 8.37 -1.93 -17.41
C LEU A 190 8.54 -0.93 -18.55
N GLY A 191 7.77 0.15 -18.62
CA GLY A 191 7.86 1.12 -19.72
C GLY A 191 7.76 2.60 -19.34
N THR A 192 7.38 2.94 -18.13
CA THR A 192 7.19 4.34 -17.72
C THR A 192 8.40 4.89 -16.98
N ARG A 193 9.17 5.73 -17.68
CA ARG A 193 10.15 6.59 -17.01
C ARG A 193 9.38 7.58 -16.12
N LEU A 194 9.64 7.54 -14.82
CA LEU A 194 9.18 8.60 -13.90
C LEU A 194 9.98 9.86 -14.23
N PRO A 195 9.38 10.91 -14.81
CA PRO A 195 10.11 12.04 -15.37
C PRO A 195 10.87 12.89 -14.35
N TRP A 196 10.65 12.64 -13.07
CA TRP A 196 11.19 13.42 -11.96
C TRP A 196 12.26 12.70 -11.13
N VAL A 197 12.50 11.43 -11.40
CA VAL A 197 13.52 10.67 -10.68
C VAL A 197 14.80 10.70 -11.50
N PRO A 198 15.93 11.20 -10.95
CA PRO A 198 17.21 11.16 -11.64
C PRO A 198 17.52 9.76 -12.16
N CYS A 199 18.15 9.63 -13.31
CA CYS A 199 18.35 8.38 -14.03
C CYS A 199 19.00 7.26 -13.17
N ARG A 200 19.85 7.62 -12.20
CA ARG A 200 20.44 6.69 -11.25
C ARG A 200 19.43 6.10 -10.25
N TRP A 201 18.32 6.81 -9.97
CA TRP A 201 17.28 6.39 -9.04
C TRP A 201 16.16 5.60 -9.72
N GLN A 202 16.00 5.79 -11.04
CA GLN A 202 15.04 5.00 -11.83
C GLN A 202 15.40 3.51 -11.80
N LYS A 203 16.69 3.19 -11.73
CA LYS A 203 17.14 1.79 -11.63
C LYS A 203 16.78 1.15 -10.29
N SER A 204 16.86 1.87 -9.18
CA SER A 204 16.53 1.33 -7.85
C SER A 204 15.03 1.26 -7.56
N LEU A 205 14.21 2.08 -8.22
CA LEU A 205 12.74 2.02 -8.10
C LEU A 205 12.07 1.06 -9.10
N ILE A 206 12.80 0.66 -10.14
CA ILE A 206 12.28 -0.14 -11.26
C ILE A 206 12.85 -1.56 -11.27
N CYS A 207 13.93 -1.81 -10.60
CA CYS A 207 14.63 -3.09 -10.71
C CYS A 207 14.46 -3.96 -9.49
N ALA A 208 13.86 -5.02 -9.74
CA ALA A 208 14.67 -6.19 -10.16
C ALA A 208 14.33 -6.60 -11.59
N ASP A 209 15.31 -6.61 -12.45
CA ASP A 209 15.37 -7.53 -13.59
C ASP A 209 15.53 -8.94 -13.03
#